data_a42b6de1fadeed549250458a80d771ca
#
_entry.id   a42b6de1fadeed549250458a80d771ca
#
_cell.length_a   1.000
_cell.length_b   1.000
_cell.length_c   1.000
_cell.angle_alpha   90.00
_cell.angle_beta   90.00
_cell.angle_gamma   90.00
#
_symmetry.space_group_name_H-M   'P 1'
#
loop_
_entity.id
_entity.type
_entity.pdbx_description
1 polymer ?
#
loop_
_entity_poly.entity_id
_entity_poly.type
_entity_poly.pdbx_seq_one_letter_code
_entity_poly.pdbx_strand_id
1 'polypeptide(L)'
;MVDLSFSIYDLEYFLLIFVRVSCFVYIAPYFGMNDTPARIRIGISFFTAWLLYETLTPADAVVVDTVMEYAVIVMKEAIAGLLIGFGANICMAVVNFAGSIADMETGLSMATLLDPATKETTSITGVLYQYSFMLMLIASGMYRYLFGALADSFTLIPVNGVVFHADSLLQSMTEFMSDYILNMFAVGIQLKVLAGLTAMFLTTGMLPGAADFVYQEMKKMVVSFIGGMM
;
A
#
# COMPACT_ATOMS: atom_id res chain seq x y z
N MET A 1 -2.70 26.57 35.86
CA MET A 1 -4.00 27.02 35.35
C MET A 1 -3.91 26.85 33.85
N VAL A 2 -4.69 25.96 33.30
CA VAL A 2 -4.80 25.82 31.84
C VAL A 2 -5.75 26.93 31.41
N ASP A 3 -5.22 27.96 30.74
CA ASP A 3 -6.04 29.01 30.13
C ASP A 3 -6.82 28.37 28.97
N LEU A 4 -8.07 28.12 29.21
CA LEU A 4 -9.04 27.58 28.24
C LEU A 4 -9.67 28.72 27.38
N SER A 5 -8.92 29.76 27.07
CA SER A 5 -9.36 30.75 26.09
C SER A 5 -9.12 30.22 24.68
N PHE A 6 -9.99 29.29 24.25
CA PHE A 6 -10.02 28.80 22.89
C PHE A 6 -10.48 29.92 21.96
N SER A 7 -9.57 30.45 21.18
CA SER A 7 -9.84 31.49 20.20
C SER A 7 -10.40 30.92 18.91
N ILE A 8 -11.09 31.71 18.12
CA ILE A 8 -11.53 31.34 16.76
C ILE A 8 -10.31 30.99 15.89
N TYR A 9 -9.20 31.70 16.09
CA TYR A 9 -7.94 31.42 15.37
C TYR A 9 -7.37 30.03 15.71
N ASP A 10 -7.51 29.57 16.95
CA ASP A 10 -7.07 28.22 17.36
C ASP A 10 -7.91 27.15 16.68
N LEU A 11 -9.22 27.41 16.52
CA LEU A 11 -10.11 26.50 15.78
C LEU A 11 -9.75 26.43 14.30
N GLU A 12 -9.49 27.57 13.66
CA GLU A 12 -9.08 27.63 12.26
C GLU A 12 -7.77 26.88 12.02
N TYR A 13 -6.79 27.09 12.89
CA TYR A 13 -5.52 26.39 12.84
C TYR A 13 -5.67 24.88 13.05
N PHE A 14 -6.45 24.47 14.04
CA PHE A 14 -6.78 23.06 14.27
C PHE A 14 -7.47 22.42 13.05
N LEU A 15 -8.40 23.12 12.42
CA LEU A 15 -9.09 22.61 11.23
C LEU A 15 -8.13 22.41 10.05
N LEU A 16 -7.14 23.28 9.87
CA LEU A 16 -6.12 23.11 8.82
C LEU A 16 -5.27 21.84 9.06
N ILE A 17 -4.83 21.61 10.31
CA ILE A 17 -4.15 20.37 10.69
C ILE A 17 -5.05 19.17 10.45
N PHE A 18 -6.31 19.24 10.87
CA PHE A 18 -7.29 18.17 10.70
C PHE A 18 -7.53 17.83 9.22
N VAL A 19 -7.58 18.82 8.34
CA VAL A 19 -7.71 18.60 6.89
C VAL A 19 -6.52 17.83 6.34
N ARG A 20 -5.27 18.25 6.62
CA ARG A 20 -4.07 17.54 6.15
C ARG A 20 -4.05 16.10 6.65
N VAL A 21 -4.31 15.89 7.95
CA VAL A 21 -4.35 14.56 8.57
C VAL A 21 -5.47 13.70 8.01
N SER A 22 -6.67 14.24 7.83
CA SER A 22 -7.81 13.47 7.29
C SER A 22 -7.59 13.04 5.84
N CYS A 23 -7.04 13.91 5.01
CA CYS A 23 -6.67 13.58 3.63
C CYS A 23 -5.58 12.51 3.56
N PHE A 24 -4.58 12.57 4.45
CA PHE A 24 -3.58 11.52 4.58
C PHE A 24 -4.21 10.18 4.98
N VAL A 25 -5.00 10.14 6.06
CA VAL A 25 -5.64 8.92 6.56
C VAL A 25 -6.58 8.31 5.53
N TYR A 26 -7.21 9.13 4.67
CA TYR A 26 -8.11 8.64 3.64
C TYR A 26 -7.41 7.75 2.61
N ILE A 27 -6.15 8.07 2.24
CA ILE A 27 -5.37 7.34 1.22
C ILE A 27 -4.36 6.38 1.85
N ALA A 28 -3.90 6.63 3.08
CA ALA A 28 -2.87 5.82 3.74
C ALA A 28 -3.23 4.32 3.76
N PRO A 29 -2.27 3.42 3.49
CA PRO A 29 -2.54 2.00 3.21
C PRO A 29 -3.23 1.24 4.33
N TYR A 30 -3.08 1.65 5.59
CA TYR A 30 -3.73 0.99 6.73
C TYR A 30 -5.19 1.38 6.91
N PHE A 31 -5.53 2.61 6.56
CA PHE A 31 -6.83 3.21 6.83
C PHE A 31 -7.66 3.37 5.55
N GLY A 32 -6.99 3.40 4.39
CA GLY A 32 -7.60 3.53 3.07
C GLY A 32 -8.28 2.25 2.56
N MET A 33 -8.27 1.14 3.32
CA MET A 33 -8.92 -0.11 2.92
C MET A 33 -10.44 0.08 2.78
N ASN A 34 -11.01 -0.53 1.74
CA ASN A 34 -12.44 -0.39 1.40
C ASN A 34 -13.38 -0.79 2.55
N ASP A 35 -12.95 -1.72 3.41
CA ASP A 35 -13.75 -2.24 4.52
C ASP A 35 -13.69 -1.37 5.79
N THR A 36 -12.85 -0.33 5.81
CA THR A 36 -12.75 0.53 7.00
C THR A 36 -13.88 1.56 7.02
N PRO A 37 -14.79 1.53 8.01
CA PRO A 37 -15.88 2.48 8.11
C PRO A 37 -15.38 3.93 8.19
N ALA A 38 -16.02 4.84 7.46
CA ALA A 38 -15.66 6.26 7.44
C ALA A 38 -15.61 6.90 8.84
N ARG A 39 -16.46 6.43 9.76
CA ARG A 39 -16.50 6.91 11.16
C ARG A 39 -15.17 6.65 11.88
N ILE A 40 -14.54 5.50 11.64
CA ILE A 40 -13.24 5.14 12.24
C ILE A 40 -12.15 6.04 11.67
N ARG A 41 -12.14 6.26 10.35
CA ARG A 41 -11.17 7.15 9.69
C ARG A 41 -11.25 8.57 10.24
N ILE A 42 -12.45 9.11 10.37
CA ILE A 42 -12.67 10.45 10.94
C ILE A 42 -12.21 10.50 12.40
N GLY A 43 -12.52 9.48 13.21
CA GLY A 43 -12.10 9.41 14.61
C GLY A 43 -10.60 9.40 14.78
N ILE A 44 -9.89 8.56 13.99
CA ILE A 44 -8.42 8.49 14.00
C ILE A 44 -7.83 9.82 13.54
N SER A 45 -8.36 10.41 12.46
CA SER A 45 -7.90 11.71 11.96
C SER A 45 -8.06 12.82 13.00
N PHE A 46 -9.19 12.85 13.67
CA PHE A 46 -9.48 13.86 14.71
C PHE A 46 -8.51 13.70 15.90
N PHE A 47 -8.34 12.48 16.40
CA PHE A 47 -7.47 12.23 17.53
C PHE A 47 -5.99 12.52 17.19
N THR A 48 -5.55 12.12 16.00
CA THR A 48 -4.18 12.40 15.53
C THR A 48 -3.97 13.91 15.34
N ALA A 49 -4.93 14.60 14.76
CA ALA A 49 -4.87 16.07 14.61
C ALA A 49 -4.83 16.80 15.95
N TRP A 50 -5.58 16.30 16.93
CA TRP A 50 -5.56 16.85 18.29
C TRP A 50 -4.19 16.70 18.96
N LEU A 51 -3.57 15.50 18.85
CA LEU A 51 -2.23 15.28 19.39
C LEU A 51 -1.19 16.16 18.70
N LEU A 52 -1.30 16.34 17.40
CA LEU A 52 -0.39 17.20 16.64
C LEU A 52 -0.59 18.67 17.01
N TYR A 53 -1.82 19.11 17.20
CA TYR A 53 -2.12 20.48 17.64
C TYR A 53 -1.45 20.82 18.98
N GLU A 54 -1.46 19.90 19.94
CA GLU A 54 -0.81 20.08 21.24
C GLU A 54 0.74 20.08 21.15
N THR A 55 1.30 19.44 20.13
CA THR A 55 2.76 19.34 19.95
C THR A 55 3.33 20.42 19.03
N LEU A 56 2.53 20.91 18.11
CA LEU A 56 2.93 21.97 17.19
C LEU A 56 2.70 23.32 17.90
N THR A 57 3.80 24.04 18.14
CA THR A 57 3.67 25.46 18.55
C THR A 57 2.94 26.20 17.43
N PRO A 58 1.89 26.96 17.71
CA PRO A 58 1.24 27.76 16.68
C PRO A 58 2.29 28.69 16.08
N ALA A 59 2.66 28.43 14.83
CA ALA A 59 3.34 29.41 14.01
C ALA A 59 2.41 30.62 13.92
N ASP A 60 3.00 31.83 13.90
CA ASP A 60 2.29 33.12 13.86
C ASP A 60 0.88 33.00 13.31
N ALA A 61 -0.10 33.44 14.07
CA ALA A 61 -1.52 33.28 13.79
C ALA A 61 -1.78 33.47 12.29
N VAL A 62 -2.31 32.43 11.63
CA VAL A 62 -2.67 32.53 10.21
C VAL A 62 -3.79 33.58 10.14
N VAL A 63 -3.38 34.82 9.99
CA VAL A 63 -4.33 35.92 9.86
C VAL A 63 -4.89 35.85 8.45
N VAL A 64 -6.15 35.45 8.35
CA VAL A 64 -6.86 35.32 7.08
C VAL A 64 -7.91 36.45 7.03
N ASP A 65 -7.76 37.33 6.06
CA ASP A 65 -8.67 38.47 5.92
C ASP A 65 -9.98 38.12 5.21
N THR A 66 -9.97 37.03 4.40
CA THR A 66 -11.12 36.64 3.57
C THR A 66 -11.37 35.14 3.61
N VAL A 67 -12.66 34.73 3.57
CA VAL A 67 -13.08 33.32 3.48
C VAL A 67 -12.48 32.63 2.25
N MET A 68 -12.28 33.36 1.16
CA MET A 68 -11.71 32.82 -0.07
C MET A 68 -10.23 32.42 0.13
N GLU A 69 -9.48 33.25 0.85
CA GLU A 69 -8.08 32.96 1.18
C GLU A 69 -7.97 31.73 2.08
N TYR A 70 -8.84 31.63 3.09
CA TYR A 70 -8.91 30.42 3.94
C TYR A 70 -9.21 29.17 3.12
N ALA A 71 -10.15 29.23 2.17
CA ALA A 71 -10.46 28.10 1.30
C ALA A 71 -9.26 27.66 0.45
N VAL A 72 -8.44 28.60 -0.02
CA VAL A 72 -7.20 28.27 -0.75
C VAL A 72 -6.19 27.57 0.15
N ILE A 73 -6.04 28.01 1.40
CA ILE A 73 -5.16 27.36 2.38
C ILE A 73 -5.65 25.94 2.68
N VAL A 74 -6.94 25.75 2.92
CA VAL A 74 -7.55 24.43 3.13
C VAL A 74 -7.27 23.50 1.95
N MET A 75 -7.39 24.00 0.71
CA MET A 75 -7.07 23.21 -0.50
C MET A 75 -5.59 22.80 -0.55
N LYS A 76 -4.68 23.70 -0.22
CA LYS A 76 -3.25 23.40 -0.14
C LYS A 76 -2.95 22.32 0.89
N GLU A 77 -3.51 22.43 2.08
CA GLU A 77 -3.36 21.44 3.15
C GLU A 77 -3.94 20.07 2.76
N ALA A 78 -5.11 20.07 2.12
CA ALA A 78 -5.72 18.86 1.60
C ALA A 78 -4.81 18.15 0.58
N ILE A 79 -4.29 18.88 -0.39
CA ILE A 79 -3.39 18.32 -1.42
C ILE A 79 -2.09 17.82 -0.78
N ALA A 80 -1.51 18.53 0.19
CA ALA A 80 -0.34 18.07 0.91
C ALA A 80 -0.59 16.73 1.62
N GLY A 81 -1.70 16.61 2.35
CA GLY A 81 -2.10 15.36 2.99
C GLY A 81 -2.32 14.21 2.00
N LEU A 82 -2.99 14.48 0.87
CA LEU A 82 -3.20 13.51 -0.19
C LEU A 82 -1.88 13.03 -0.80
N LEU A 83 -0.93 13.91 -1.05
CA LEU A 83 0.37 13.56 -1.63
C LEU A 83 1.20 12.68 -0.69
N ILE A 84 1.23 12.99 0.62
CA ILE A 84 1.93 12.18 1.60
C ILE A 84 1.29 10.79 1.70
N GLY A 85 -0.05 10.72 1.78
CA GLY A 85 -0.79 9.46 1.80
C GLY A 85 -0.63 8.65 0.53
N PHE A 86 -0.59 9.30 -0.63
CA PHE A 86 -0.37 8.67 -1.92
C PHE A 86 1.02 8.06 -2.04
N GLY A 87 2.06 8.77 -1.57
CA GLY A 87 3.42 8.22 -1.51
C GLY A 87 3.48 6.91 -0.71
N ALA A 88 2.84 6.87 0.46
CA ALA A 88 2.74 5.65 1.26
C ALA A 88 1.93 4.54 0.55
N ASN A 89 0.89 4.90 -0.19
CA ASN A 89 0.04 3.93 -0.90
C ASN A 89 0.74 3.32 -2.12
N ILE A 90 1.57 4.08 -2.84
CA ILE A 90 2.38 3.55 -3.95
C ILE A 90 3.25 2.38 -3.48
N CYS A 91 3.85 2.47 -2.29
CA CYS A 91 4.65 1.38 -1.73
C CYS A 91 3.85 0.07 -1.62
N MET A 92 2.59 0.15 -1.21
CA MET A 92 1.72 -1.02 -1.12
C MET A 92 1.23 -1.51 -2.49
N ALA A 93 0.98 -0.59 -3.43
CA ALA A 93 0.58 -0.93 -4.79
C ALA A 93 1.67 -1.73 -5.51
N VAL A 94 2.95 -1.43 -5.29
CA VAL A 94 4.07 -2.18 -5.88
C VAL A 94 4.14 -3.60 -5.31
N VAL A 95 3.86 -3.80 -4.01
CA VAL A 95 3.78 -5.15 -3.40
C VAL A 95 2.68 -5.99 -4.06
N ASN A 96 1.51 -5.38 -4.28
CA ASN A 96 0.39 -6.04 -4.98
C ASN A 96 0.75 -6.36 -6.43
N PHE A 97 1.41 -5.43 -7.12
CA PHE A 97 1.88 -5.63 -8.50
C PHE A 97 2.90 -6.78 -8.60
N ALA A 98 3.84 -6.89 -7.66
CA ALA A 98 4.79 -8.00 -7.60
C ALA A 98 4.08 -9.35 -7.44
N GLY A 99 3.03 -9.41 -6.60
CA GLY A 99 2.19 -10.59 -6.47
C GLY A 99 1.41 -10.94 -7.75
N SER A 100 0.94 -9.92 -8.48
CA SER A 100 0.25 -10.13 -9.76
C SER A 100 1.19 -10.74 -10.82
N ILE A 101 2.47 -10.33 -10.85
CA ILE A 101 3.47 -10.94 -11.72
C ILE A 101 3.71 -12.40 -11.32
N ALA A 102 3.80 -12.69 -10.01
CA ALA A 102 3.94 -14.06 -9.53
C ALA A 102 2.76 -14.95 -9.95
N ASP A 103 1.52 -14.44 -9.91
CA ASP A 103 0.33 -15.16 -10.39
C ASP A 103 0.39 -15.43 -11.89
N MET A 104 0.85 -14.48 -12.69
CA MET A 104 1.03 -14.68 -14.13
C MET A 104 2.04 -15.77 -14.44
N GLU A 105 3.16 -15.80 -13.72
CA GLU A 105 4.23 -16.78 -13.94
C GLU A 105 3.89 -18.19 -13.43
N THR A 106 3.09 -18.29 -12.36
CA THR A 106 2.64 -19.57 -11.81
C THR A 106 1.40 -20.12 -12.53
N GLY A 107 0.78 -19.34 -13.42
CA GLY A 107 -0.47 -19.70 -14.10
C GLY A 107 -1.72 -19.51 -13.25
N LEU A 108 -1.61 -19.02 -12.01
CA LEU A 108 -2.76 -18.73 -11.14
C LEU A 108 -3.66 -17.64 -11.73
N SER A 109 -3.12 -16.76 -12.56
CA SER A 109 -3.89 -15.76 -13.30
C SER A 109 -4.98 -16.37 -14.19
N MET A 110 -4.78 -17.59 -14.67
CA MET A 110 -5.82 -18.34 -15.41
C MET A 110 -7.00 -18.73 -14.53
N ALA A 111 -6.77 -19.02 -13.26
CA ALA A 111 -7.82 -19.36 -12.30
C ALA A 111 -8.70 -18.14 -11.96
N THR A 112 -8.14 -16.95 -11.91
CA THR A 112 -8.89 -15.70 -11.67
C THR A 112 -9.75 -15.29 -12.87
N LEU A 113 -9.31 -15.61 -14.09
CA LEU A 113 -10.09 -15.39 -15.31
C LEU A 113 -11.31 -16.33 -15.44
N LEU A 114 -11.31 -17.45 -14.71
CA LEU A 114 -12.38 -18.45 -14.72
C LEU A 114 -13.47 -18.22 -13.67
N ASP A 115 -13.32 -17.25 -12.78
CA ASP A 115 -14.34 -16.89 -11.78
C ASP A 115 -15.11 -15.62 -12.20
N PRO A 116 -16.22 -15.76 -12.95
CA PRO A 116 -17.04 -14.63 -13.37
C PRO A 116 -17.86 -14.01 -12.22
N ALA A 117 -17.80 -14.57 -11.01
CA ALA A 117 -18.59 -14.12 -9.86
C ALA A 117 -17.95 -12.92 -9.17
N THR A 118 -16.62 -12.82 -9.18
CA THR A 118 -15.89 -11.68 -8.66
C THR A 118 -15.55 -10.75 -9.81
N LYS A 119 -16.27 -9.66 -9.96
CA LYS A 119 -16.05 -8.65 -11.03
C LYS A 119 -14.70 -7.94 -10.93
N GLU A 120 -13.84 -8.30 -10.01
CA GLU A 120 -12.51 -7.76 -9.83
C GLU A 120 -11.47 -8.86 -10.13
N THR A 121 -10.64 -8.63 -11.13
CA THR A 121 -9.45 -9.45 -11.39
C THR A 121 -8.40 -9.19 -10.31
N THR A 122 -8.64 -9.75 -9.13
CA THR A 122 -7.73 -9.57 -8.00
C THR A 122 -6.70 -10.70 -8.02
N SER A 123 -5.42 -10.32 -8.04
CA SER A 123 -4.31 -11.26 -7.89
C SER A 123 -4.37 -11.94 -6.52
N ILE A 124 -4.44 -13.27 -6.48
CA ILE A 124 -4.50 -14.04 -5.23
C ILE A 124 -3.21 -13.86 -4.45
N THR A 125 -2.06 -14.02 -5.11
CA THR A 125 -0.75 -13.85 -4.50
C THR A 125 -0.50 -12.38 -4.14
N GLY A 126 -1.00 -11.44 -4.95
CA GLY A 126 -0.90 -10.01 -4.65
C GLY A 126 -1.61 -9.63 -3.36
N VAL A 127 -2.84 -10.11 -3.17
CA VAL A 127 -3.59 -9.89 -1.92
C VAL A 127 -2.89 -10.54 -0.73
N LEU A 128 -2.42 -11.79 -0.88
CA LEU A 128 -1.68 -12.48 0.17
C LEU A 128 -0.42 -11.71 0.58
N TYR A 129 0.36 -11.23 -0.40
CA TYR A 129 1.56 -10.45 -0.13
C TYR A 129 1.23 -9.12 0.53
N GLN A 130 0.20 -8.43 0.07
CA GLN A 130 -0.25 -7.16 0.64
C GLN A 130 -0.63 -7.31 2.12
N TYR A 131 -1.45 -8.29 2.47
CA TYR A 131 -1.82 -8.53 3.87
C TYR A 131 -0.66 -9.02 4.72
N SER A 132 0.19 -9.90 4.18
CA SER A 132 1.39 -10.38 4.89
C SER A 132 2.37 -9.25 5.17
N PHE A 133 2.59 -8.37 4.20
CA PHE A 133 3.46 -7.22 4.33
C PHE A 133 2.88 -6.21 5.33
N MET A 134 1.58 -5.98 5.29
CA MET A 134 0.88 -5.11 6.24
C MET A 134 0.98 -5.64 7.68
N LEU A 135 0.77 -6.94 7.89
CA LEU A 135 0.97 -7.58 9.20
C LEU A 135 2.42 -7.46 9.68
N MET A 136 3.38 -7.65 8.80
CA MET A 136 4.80 -7.49 9.11
C MET A 136 5.14 -6.06 9.53
N LEU A 137 4.60 -5.06 8.83
CA LEU A 137 4.77 -3.64 9.17
C LEU A 137 4.15 -3.31 10.54
N ILE A 138 3.00 -3.88 10.86
CA ILE A 138 2.35 -3.69 12.16
C ILE A 138 3.19 -4.37 13.25
N ALA A 139 3.60 -5.63 13.05
CA ALA A 139 4.37 -6.40 14.03
C ALA A 139 5.76 -5.79 14.32
N SER A 140 6.40 -5.20 13.29
CA SER A 140 7.68 -4.49 13.44
C SER A 140 7.56 -3.09 14.04
N GLY A 141 6.33 -2.57 14.22
CA GLY A 141 6.08 -1.22 14.72
C GLY A 141 6.39 -0.12 13.69
N MET A 142 6.59 -0.46 12.42
CA MET A 142 6.92 0.50 11.35
C MET A 142 5.79 1.47 11.04
N TYR A 143 4.55 1.18 11.44
CA TYR A 143 3.45 2.14 11.34
C TYR A 143 3.76 3.48 12.03
N ARG A 144 4.63 3.48 13.05
CA ARG A 144 5.08 4.71 13.74
C ARG A 144 5.82 5.65 12.81
N TYR A 145 6.57 5.12 11.85
CA TYR A 145 7.28 5.95 10.87
C TYR A 145 6.33 6.67 9.91
N LEU A 146 5.18 6.09 9.60
CA LEU A 146 4.14 6.75 8.81
C LEU A 146 3.55 7.96 9.54
N PHE A 147 3.23 7.80 10.81
CA PHE A 147 2.76 8.94 11.63
C PHE A 147 3.88 9.93 11.92
N GLY A 148 5.12 9.45 12.09
CA GLY A 148 6.30 10.30 12.20
C GLY A 148 6.48 11.16 10.96
N ALA A 149 6.44 10.58 9.75
CA ALA A 149 6.55 11.32 8.50
C ALA A 149 5.42 12.36 8.34
N LEU A 150 4.20 12.04 8.79
CA LEU A 150 3.11 13.00 8.81
C LEU A 150 3.41 14.17 9.78
N ALA A 151 3.91 13.89 10.99
CA ALA A 151 4.29 14.91 11.96
C ALA A 151 5.45 15.77 11.43
N ASP A 152 6.48 15.14 10.87
CA ASP A 152 7.65 15.80 10.27
C ASP A 152 7.22 16.69 9.09
N SER A 153 6.14 16.33 8.38
CA SER A 153 5.62 17.17 7.31
C SER A 153 5.20 18.57 7.78
N PHE A 154 4.76 18.71 9.02
CA PHE A 154 4.40 20.00 9.59
C PHE A 154 5.62 20.83 10.01
N THR A 155 6.73 20.17 10.33
CA THR A 155 8.00 20.87 10.62
C THR A 155 8.71 21.32 9.35
N LEU A 156 8.64 20.51 8.28
CA LEU A 156 9.23 20.83 6.98
C LEU A 156 8.40 21.84 6.19
N ILE A 157 7.08 21.71 6.26
CA ILE A 157 6.12 22.54 5.55
C ILE A 157 5.09 23.00 6.58
N PRO A 158 5.32 24.16 7.23
CA PRO A 158 4.38 24.71 8.19
C PRO A 158 2.99 24.89 7.56
N VAL A 159 1.98 25.05 8.41
CA VAL A 159 0.62 25.32 7.94
C VAL A 159 0.64 26.60 7.09
N ASN A 160 -0.01 26.59 5.94
CA ASN A 160 0.03 27.61 4.89
C ASN A 160 1.37 27.74 4.12
N GLY A 161 2.42 27.01 4.50
CA GLY A 161 3.74 27.07 3.84
C GLY A 161 3.86 26.24 2.55
N VAL A 162 2.78 25.60 2.11
CA VAL A 162 2.82 24.71 0.94
C VAL A 162 3.00 25.49 -0.36
N VAL A 163 4.12 25.21 -1.06
CA VAL A 163 4.42 25.70 -2.41
C VAL A 163 4.60 24.51 -3.34
N PHE A 164 3.74 24.41 -4.35
CA PHE A 164 3.80 23.30 -5.31
C PHE A 164 4.74 23.63 -6.47
N HIS A 165 5.80 22.84 -6.60
CA HIS A 165 6.68 22.83 -7.76
C HIS A 165 6.40 21.56 -8.55
N ALA A 166 5.55 21.67 -9.57
CA ALA A 166 5.07 20.52 -10.34
C ALA A 166 6.21 19.69 -10.96
N ASP A 167 7.24 20.36 -11.48
CA ASP A 167 8.39 19.70 -12.10
C ASP A 167 9.19 18.85 -11.10
N SER A 168 9.47 19.42 -9.92
CA SER A 168 10.20 18.71 -8.85
C SER A 168 9.39 17.54 -8.28
N LEU A 169 8.07 17.71 -8.15
CA LEU A 169 7.16 16.65 -7.71
C LEU A 169 7.15 15.48 -8.70
N LEU A 170 6.97 15.77 -9.99
CA LEU A 170 6.94 14.75 -11.03
C LEU A 170 8.29 14.02 -11.14
N GLN A 171 9.40 14.75 -11.05
CA GLN A 171 10.72 14.15 -11.06
C GLN A 171 10.91 13.21 -9.87
N SER A 172 10.65 13.68 -8.64
CA SER A 172 10.77 12.88 -7.42
C SER A 172 9.89 11.64 -7.45
N MET A 173 8.64 11.75 -7.95
CA MET A 173 7.76 10.60 -8.10
C MET A 173 8.28 9.60 -9.13
N THR A 174 8.82 10.07 -10.26
CA THR A 174 9.35 9.21 -11.32
C THR A 174 10.60 8.47 -10.84
N GLU A 175 11.53 9.17 -10.19
CA GLU A 175 12.73 8.57 -9.61
C GLU A 175 12.37 7.53 -8.54
N PHE A 176 11.48 7.89 -7.60
CA PHE A 176 11.01 6.98 -6.56
C PHE A 176 10.36 5.72 -7.14
N MET A 177 9.45 5.88 -8.12
CA MET A 177 8.79 4.73 -8.75
C MET A 177 9.78 3.84 -9.50
N SER A 178 10.71 4.43 -10.23
CA SER A 178 11.75 3.69 -10.97
C SER A 178 12.60 2.85 -10.03
N ASP A 179 13.16 3.47 -8.99
CA ASP A 179 14.02 2.80 -8.03
C ASP A 179 13.27 1.73 -7.25
N TYR A 180 12.04 2.03 -6.84
CA TYR A 180 11.24 1.12 -6.03
C TYR A 180 10.77 -0.10 -6.84
N ILE A 181 10.32 0.11 -8.08
CA ILE A 181 9.91 -0.98 -8.98
C ILE A 181 11.11 -1.88 -9.30
N LEU A 182 12.28 -1.32 -9.62
CA LEU A 182 13.48 -2.10 -9.93
C LEU A 182 13.93 -2.94 -8.71
N ASN A 183 13.93 -2.36 -7.51
CA ASN A 183 14.27 -3.07 -6.28
C ASN A 183 13.27 -4.20 -5.98
N MET A 184 11.95 -3.95 -6.17
CA MET A 184 10.92 -4.97 -5.97
C MET A 184 11.01 -6.11 -6.99
N PHE A 185 11.33 -5.81 -8.26
CA PHE A 185 11.60 -6.85 -9.26
C PHE A 185 12.76 -7.73 -8.83
N ALA A 186 13.87 -7.14 -8.35
CA ALA A 186 15.02 -7.90 -7.87
C ALA A 186 14.65 -8.84 -6.71
N VAL A 187 13.91 -8.35 -5.71
CA VAL A 187 13.42 -9.15 -4.57
C VAL A 187 12.42 -10.22 -5.03
N GLY A 188 11.50 -9.88 -5.93
CA GLY A 188 10.49 -10.79 -6.47
C GLY A 188 11.12 -12.00 -7.18
N ILE A 189 12.16 -11.76 -8.00
CA ILE A 189 12.90 -12.83 -8.68
C ILE A 189 13.59 -13.76 -7.67
N GLN A 190 14.21 -13.21 -6.62
CA GLN A 190 14.86 -14.00 -5.57
C GLN A 190 13.88 -14.89 -4.81
N LEU A 191 12.72 -14.35 -4.45
CA LEU A 191 11.64 -15.09 -3.78
C LEU A 191 11.09 -16.20 -4.68
N LYS A 192 10.94 -15.94 -5.97
CA LYS A 192 10.51 -16.94 -6.97
C LYS A 192 11.49 -18.10 -7.06
N VAL A 193 12.79 -17.82 -7.17
CA VAL A 193 13.84 -18.85 -7.22
C VAL A 193 13.80 -19.70 -5.95
N LEU A 194 13.67 -19.07 -4.78
CA LEU A 194 13.58 -19.78 -3.51
C LEU A 194 12.32 -20.65 -3.44
N ALA A 195 11.16 -20.13 -3.84
CA ALA A 195 9.92 -20.88 -3.87
C ALA A 195 9.99 -22.06 -4.87
N GLY A 196 10.57 -21.84 -6.06
CA GLY A 196 10.78 -22.87 -7.07
C GLY A 196 11.70 -24.00 -6.58
N LEU A 197 12.81 -23.65 -5.94
CA LEU A 197 13.72 -24.63 -5.34
C LEU A 197 13.05 -25.41 -4.20
N THR A 198 12.27 -24.76 -3.37
CA THR A 198 11.51 -25.39 -2.29
C THR A 198 10.47 -26.36 -2.83
N ALA A 199 9.70 -25.94 -3.83
CA ALA A 199 8.73 -26.80 -4.51
C ALA A 199 9.42 -28.02 -5.16
N MET A 200 10.54 -27.79 -5.84
CA MET A 200 11.33 -28.85 -6.47
C MET A 200 11.88 -29.84 -5.44
N PHE A 201 12.35 -29.35 -4.29
CA PHE A 201 12.80 -30.20 -3.19
C PHE A 201 11.67 -31.04 -2.60
N LEU A 202 10.50 -30.45 -2.36
CA LEU A 202 9.32 -31.16 -1.85
C LEU A 202 8.77 -32.21 -2.83
N THR A 203 8.82 -31.93 -4.14
CA THR A 203 8.31 -32.84 -5.17
C THR A 203 9.31 -33.96 -5.55
N THR A 204 10.59 -33.78 -5.22
CA THR A 204 11.63 -34.80 -5.52
C THR A 204 11.28 -36.17 -4.96
N GLY A 205 10.69 -36.23 -3.76
CA GLY A 205 10.23 -37.48 -3.15
C GLY A 205 9.06 -38.16 -3.88
N MET A 206 8.30 -37.43 -4.71
CA MET A 206 7.16 -37.95 -5.47
C MET A 206 7.54 -38.40 -6.88
N LEU A 207 8.71 -38.01 -7.38
CA LEU A 207 9.17 -38.30 -8.73
C LEU A 207 9.28 -39.82 -9.01
N PRO A 208 9.82 -40.71 -8.12
CA PRO A 208 9.84 -42.11 -8.35
C PRO A 208 8.46 -42.73 -8.56
N GLY A 209 7.47 -42.34 -7.74
CA GLY A 209 6.10 -42.82 -7.88
C GLY A 209 5.43 -42.37 -9.19
N ALA A 210 5.69 -41.14 -9.62
CA ALA A 210 5.21 -40.65 -10.91
C ALA A 210 5.89 -41.39 -12.10
N ALA A 211 7.18 -41.65 -12.00
CA ALA A 211 7.90 -42.41 -13.01
C ALA A 211 7.38 -43.86 -13.14
N ASP A 212 7.11 -44.52 -12.02
CA ASP A 212 6.52 -45.85 -12.00
C ASP A 212 5.12 -45.87 -12.61
N PHE A 213 4.30 -44.89 -12.32
CA PHE A 213 2.98 -44.75 -12.92
C PHE A 213 3.06 -44.62 -14.46
N VAL A 214 3.90 -43.72 -14.95
CA VAL A 214 4.11 -43.51 -16.39
C VAL A 214 4.64 -44.79 -17.04
N TYR A 215 5.57 -45.49 -16.40
CA TYR A 215 6.12 -46.75 -16.90
C TYR A 215 5.04 -47.86 -17.03
N GLN A 216 4.16 -47.98 -16.03
CA GLN A 216 3.06 -48.94 -16.07
C GLN A 216 2.06 -48.64 -17.19
N GLU A 217 1.72 -47.38 -17.39
CA GLU A 217 0.82 -46.99 -18.48
C GLU A 217 1.47 -47.21 -19.88
N MET A 218 2.74 -46.88 -20.02
CA MET A 218 3.48 -47.17 -21.26
C MET A 218 3.48 -48.67 -21.54
N LYS A 219 3.75 -49.52 -20.54
CA LYS A 219 3.74 -50.97 -20.68
C LYS A 219 2.36 -51.50 -21.12
N LYS A 220 1.28 -51.02 -20.52
CA LYS A 220 -0.09 -51.40 -20.92
C LYS A 220 -0.37 -51.03 -22.38
N MET A 221 0.03 -49.79 -22.76
CA MET A 221 -0.16 -49.31 -24.12
C MET A 221 0.59 -50.17 -25.15
N VAL A 222 1.86 -50.47 -24.90
CA VAL A 222 2.68 -51.34 -25.77
C VAL A 222 2.09 -52.74 -25.90
N VAL A 223 1.66 -53.33 -24.78
CA VAL A 223 1.03 -54.68 -24.82
C VAL A 223 -0.29 -54.63 -25.59
N SER A 224 -1.10 -53.59 -25.45
CA SER A 224 -2.33 -53.42 -26.21
C SER A 224 -2.07 -53.27 -27.71
N PHE A 225 -1.05 -52.53 -28.11
CA PHE A 225 -0.65 -52.41 -29.51
C PHE A 225 -0.19 -53.74 -30.11
N ILE A 226 0.62 -54.51 -29.37
CA ILE A 226 1.09 -55.85 -29.82
C ILE A 226 -0.12 -56.78 -29.95
N GLY A 227 -1.05 -56.78 -29.01
CA GLY A 227 -2.26 -57.60 -29.07
C GLY A 227 -3.22 -57.22 -30.23
N GLY A 228 -3.20 -55.97 -30.68
CA GLY A 228 -3.96 -55.50 -31.85
C GLY A 228 -3.31 -55.82 -33.21
N MET A 229 -2.06 -56.28 -33.20
CA MET A 229 -1.32 -56.70 -34.41
C MET A 229 -1.30 -58.25 -34.63
N MET A 230 -1.80 -58.99 -33.66
CA MET A 230 -2.00 -60.43 -33.77
C MET A 230 -3.43 -60.76 -34.20
#